data_2c0d0aa8d37b96eaf59feb8cdf369cde
#
_entry.id   2c0d0aa8d37b96eaf59feb8cdf369cde
#
_cell.length_a   1.000
_cell.length_b   1.000
_cell.length_c   1.000
_cell.angle_alpha   90.00
_cell.angle_beta   90.00
_cell.angle_gamma   90.00
#
_symmetry.space_group_name_H-M   'P 1'
#
loop_
_entity.id
_entity.type
_entity.pdbx_description
1 polymer ?
#
loop_
_entity_poly.entity_id
_entity_poly.type
_entity_poly.pdbx_seq_one_letter_code
_entity_poly.pdbx_strand_id
1 'polypeptide(L)'
;MNGTVRPENSNMYIDKTLAQVLERLETLETQLAYQEHWLDSLNETITQQHKALERLERLNELMQQKIREQRDTLSQQDDIQWHPQDDVPPHY
;
A
#
# COMPACT_ATOMS: atom_id res chain seq x y z
N MET A 1 -28.81 -36.62 -52.39
CA MET A 1 -28.61 -36.28 -51.99
C MET A 1 -28.37 -35.86 -51.18
N ASN A 2 -28.33 -35.60 -50.92
CA ASN A 2 -28.23 -35.30 -50.25
C ASN A 2 -27.50 -34.73 -49.65
N GLY A 3 -27.04 -34.34 -49.73
CA GLY A 3 -26.36 -33.89 -49.34
C GLY A 3 -26.18 -33.18 -48.51
N THR A 4 -26.23 -33.18 -48.36
CA THR A 4 -26.28 -32.48 -47.75
C THR A 4 -25.99 -32.21 -46.58
N VAL A 5 -25.94 -31.68 -46.37
CA VAL A 5 -25.65 -31.11 -45.32
C VAL A 5 -25.67 -31.86 -44.28
N ARG A 6 -25.09 -31.89 -43.64
CA ARG A 6 -24.94 -32.47 -42.58
C ARG A 6 -25.18 -31.56 -41.50
N PRO A 7 -26.33 -31.24 -41.13
CA PRO A 7 -26.59 -30.39 -40.01
C PRO A 7 -25.98 -30.95 -38.73
N GLU A 8 -25.90 -32.22 -38.62
CA GLU A 8 -25.31 -32.84 -37.46
C GLU A 8 -23.86 -32.49 -37.32
N ASN A 9 -23.11 -32.48 -38.39
CA ASN A 9 -21.70 -32.10 -38.33
C ASN A 9 -21.56 -30.64 -38.03
N SER A 10 -22.40 -29.80 -38.55
CA SER A 10 -22.39 -28.38 -38.28
C SER A 10 -22.73 -28.13 -36.82
N ASN A 11 -23.70 -28.86 -36.29
CA ASN A 11 -24.05 -28.72 -34.88
C ASN A 11 -22.93 -29.20 -33.98
N MET A 12 -22.28 -30.28 -34.33
CA MET A 12 -21.13 -30.74 -33.56
C MET A 12 -20.01 -29.73 -33.56
N TYR A 13 -19.80 -29.07 -34.68
CA TYR A 13 -18.76 -28.05 -34.78
C TYR A 13 -19.11 -26.85 -33.92
N ILE A 14 -20.34 -26.42 -33.97
CA ILE A 14 -20.81 -25.30 -33.15
C ILE A 14 -20.76 -25.67 -31.69
N ASP A 15 -21.14 -26.87 -31.33
CA ASP A 15 -21.11 -27.33 -29.95
C ASP A 15 -19.69 -27.37 -29.43
N LYS A 16 -18.73 -27.76 -30.24
CA LYS A 16 -17.35 -27.79 -29.88
C LYS A 16 -16.82 -26.38 -29.65
N THR A 17 -17.15 -25.47 -30.53
CA THR A 17 -16.75 -24.08 -30.42
C THR A 17 -17.36 -23.45 -29.17
N LEU A 18 -18.64 -23.74 -28.93
CA LEU A 18 -19.35 -23.25 -27.79
C LEU A 18 -18.72 -23.78 -26.50
N ALA A 19 -18.39 -25.05 -26.46
CA ALA A 19 -17.72 -25.64 -25.31
C ALA A 19 -16.38 -24.98 -25.05
N GLN A 20 -15.62 -24.68 -26.07
CA GLN A 20 -14.34 -23.98 -25.92
C GLN A 20 -14.51 -22.57 -25.38
N VAL A 21 -15.52 -21.88 -25.89
CA VAL A 21 -15.83 -20.52 -25.42
C VAL A 21 -16.24 -20.56 -23.95
N LEU A 22 -17.07 -21.51 -23.57
CA LEU A 22 -17.50 -21.67 -22.20
C LEU A 22 -16.34 -21.97 -21.29
N GLU A 23 -15.41 -22.80 -21.75
CA GLU A 23 -14.20 -23.10 -21.00
C GLU A 23 -13.37 -21.85 -20.77
N ARG A 24 -13.24 -21.05 -21.81
CA ARG A 24 -12.51 -19.80 -21.71
C ARG A 24 -13.18 -18.83 -20.76
N LEU A 25 -14.50 -18.76 -20.81
CA LEU A 25 -15.26 -17.92 -19.90
C LEU A 25 -15.05 -18.35 -18.46
N GLU A 26 -15.10 -19.63 -18.19
CA GLU A 26 -14.84 -20.14 -16.86
C GLU A 26 -13.44 -19.79 -16.38
N THR A 27 -12.46 -19.91 -17.25
CA THR A 27 -11.08 -19.54 -16.92
C THR A 27 -10.99 -18.06 -16.62
N LEU A 28 -11.62 -17.24 -17.44
CA LEU A 28 -11.61 -15.78 -17.23
C LEU A 28 -12.32 -15.40 -15.93
N GLU A 29 -13.44 -16.04 -15.63
CA GLU A 29 -14.14 -15.79 -14.38
C GLU A 29 -13.27 -16.14 -13.20
N THR A 30 -12.57 -17.26 -13.28
CA THR A 30 -11.66 -17.66 -12.22
C THR A 30 -10.53 -16.64 -12.06
N GLN A 31 -9.97 -16.19 -13.18
CA GLN A 31 -8.91 -15.16 -13.14
C GLN A 31 -9.42 -13.86 -12.55
N LEU A 32 -10.64 -13.47 -12.91
CA LEU A 32 -11.24 -12.26 -12.35
C LEU A 32 -11.42 -12.39 -10.85
N ALA A 33 -11.89 -13.52 -10.38
CA ALA A 33 -12.06 -13.74 -8.96
C ALA A 33 -10.73 -13.62 -8.23
N TYR A 34 -9.67 -14.17 -8.79
CA TYR A 34 -8.34 -14.03 -8.22
C TYR A 34 -7.88 -12.59 -8.21
N GLN A 35 -8.11 -11.87 -9.31
CA GLN A 35 -7.72 -10.47 -9.40
C GLN A 35 -8.48 -9.62 -8.39
N GLU A 36 -9.76 -9.86 -8.21
CA GLU A 36 -10.56 -9.16 -7.22
C GLU A 36 -10.02 -9.40 -5.82
N HIS A 37 -9.69 -10.65 -5.53
CA HIS A 37 -9.10 -10.99 -4.24
C HIS A 37 -7.77 -10.27 -4.02
N TRP A 38 -6.92 -10.24 -5.04
CA TRP A 38 -5.64 -9.55 -4.96
C TRP A 38 -5.81 -8.06 -4.77
N LEU A 39 -6.78 -7.46 -5.47
CA LEU A 39 -7.08 -6.05 -5.33
C LEU A 39 -7.55 -5.72 -3.93
N ASP A 40 -8.41 -6.55 -3.37
CA ASP A 40 -8.87 -6.36 -2.00
C ASP A 40 -7.72 -6.43 -1.02
N SER A 41 -6.83 -7.40 -1.20
CA SER A 41 -5.66 -7.54 -0.35
C SER A 41 -4.73 -6.33 -0.47
N LEU A 42 -4.53 -5.85 -1.69
CA LEU A 42 -3.72 -4.67 -1.93
C LEU A 42 -4.32 -3.44 -1.26
N ASN A 43 -5.62 -3.26 -1.40
CA ASN A 43 -6.31 -2.15 -0.77
C ASN A 43 -6.15 -2.18 0.73
N GLU A 44 -6.27 -3.35 1.30
CA GLU A 44 -6.08 -3.51 2.74
C GLU A 44 -4.67 -3.14 3.16
N THR A 45 -3.69 -3.61 2.39
CA THR A 45 -2.29 -3.31 2.66
C THR A 45 -2.01 -1.81 2.53
N ILE A 46 -2.54 -1.19 1.48
CA ILE A 46 -2.38 0.25 1.27
C ILE A 46 -2.99 1.04 2.42
N THR A 47 -4.17 0.64 2.87
CA THR A 47 -4.84 1.29 3.97
C THR A 47 -4.01 1.19 5.25
N GLN A 48 -3.45 0.02 5.52
CA GLN A 48 -2.61 -0.20 6.69
C GLN A 48 -1.33 0.62 6.61
N GLN A 49 -0.72 0.65 5.44
CA GLN A 49 0.48 1.44 5.23
C GLN A 49 0.21 2.92 5.38
N HIS A 50 -0.93 3.37 4.92
CA HIS A 50 -1.33 4.76 5.04
C HIS A 50 -1.45 5.15 6.51
N LYS A 51 -2.08 4.31 7.30
CA LYS A 51 -2.22 4.56 8.73
C LYS A 51 -0.87 4.56 9.43
N ALA A 52 0.02 3.67 9.01
CA ALA A 52 1.36 3.61 9.58
C ALA A 52 2.14 4.88 9.25
N LEU A 53 2.03 5.36 8.02
CA LEU A 53 2.68 6.60 7.61
C LEU A 53 2.15 7.80 8.38
N GLU A 54 0.84 7.86 8.57
CA GLU A 54 0.24 8.93 9.36
C GLU A 54 0.78 8.94 10.79
N ARG A 55 0.93 7.76 11.37
CA ARG A 55 1.48 7.66 12.73
C ARG A 55 2.94 8.11 12.76
N LEU A 56 3.71 7.72 11.76
CA LEU A 56 5.09 8.13 11.67
C LEU A 56 5.22 9.63 11.49
N GLU A 57 4.37 10.22 10.69
CA GLU A 57 4.35 11.67 10.51
C GLU A 57 4.06 12.38 11.83
N ARG A 58 3.08 11.91 12.57
CA ARG A 58 2.75 12.49 13.87
C ARG A 58 3.90 12.35 14.85
N LEU A 59 4.52 11.19 14.89
CA LEU A 59 5.67 10.96 15.74
C LEU A 59 6.81 11.90 15.36
N ASN A 60 7.04 12.04 14.07
CA ASN A 60 8.09 12.91 13.59
C ASN A 60 7.85 14.35 14.00
N GLU A 61 6.61 14.82 13.86
CA GLU A 61 6.24 16.16 14.30
C GLU A 61 6.46 16.35 15.80
N LEU A 62 6.04 15.36 16.58
CA LEU A 62 6.23 15.42 18.03
C LEU A 62 7.71 15.42 18.40
N MET A 63 8.50 14.62 17.72
CA MET A 63 9.92 14.57 17.97
C MET A 63 10.61 15.88 17.60
N GLN A 64 10.23 16.46 16.49
CA GLN A 64 10.76 17.76 16.08
C GLN A 64 10.40 18.85 17.08
N GLN A 65 9.16 18.82 17.54
CA GLN A 65 8.70 19.76 18.55
C GLN A 65 9.49 19.60 19.83
N LYS A 66 9.72 18.37 20.25
CA LYS A 66 10.46 18.09 21.45
C LYS A 66 11.93 18.52 21.33
N ILE A 67 12.50 18.33 20.18
CA ILE A 67 13.86 18.76 19.90
C ILE A 67 13.96 20.28 20.00
N ARG A 68 12.99 20.99 19.44
CA ARG A 68 12.96 22.45 19.53
C ARG A 68 12.84 22.91 20.98
N GLU A 69 11.96 22.29 21.73
CA GLU A 69 11.78 22.61 23.14
C GLU A 69 13.07 22.39 23.93
N GLN A 70 13.75 21.30 23.66
CA GLN A 70 15.03 21.02 24.32
C GLN A 70 16.09 22.03 23.94
N ARG A 71 16.14 22.42 22.68
CA ARG A 71 17.07 23.43 22.22
C ARG A 71 16.81 24.78 22.90
N ASP A 72 15.54 25.14 22.95
CA ASP A 72 15.14 26.39 23.58
C ASP A 72 15.50 26.38 25.07
N THR A 73 15.24 25.27 25.74
CA THR A 73 15.57 25.11 27.14
C THR A 73 17.08 25.21 27.36
N LEU A 74 17.82 24.53 26.52
CA LEU A 74 19.27 24.59 26.61
C LEU A 74 19.82 26.00 26.37
N SER A 75 19.26 26.67 25.38
CA SER A 75 19.61 28.03 25.10
C SER A 75 19.32 28.94 26.28
N GLN A 76 18.16 28.80 26.86
CA GLN A 76 17.80 29.57 28.03
C GLN A 76 18.67 29.26 29.22
N GLN A 77 19.00 28.01 29.43
CA GLN A 77 19.88 27.62 30.49
C GLN A 77 21.28 28.20 30.28
N ASP A 78 21.77 28.17 29.07
CA ASP A 78 23.05 28.75 28.75
C ASP A 78 23.02 30.25 29.01
N ASP A 79 21.98 30.93 28.59
CA ASP A 79 21.85 32.34 28.81
C ASP A 79 21.71 32.67 30.27
N ILE A 80 21.06 31.85 31.04
CA ILE A 80 20.87 32.11 32.46
C ILE A 80 22.07 31.74 33.25
N GLN A 81 22.70 30.64 32.94
CA GLN A 81 23.77 30.13 33.75
C GLN A 81 25.12 30.72 33.38
N TRP A 82 25.25 31.26 32.18
CA TRP A 82 26.52 31.71 31.76
C TRP A 82 26.76 33.11 32.24
N HIS A 83 27.61 33.27 33.21
CA HIS A 83 28.05 34.56 33.71
C HIS A 83 29.53 34.63 33.52
N PRO A 84 30.06 35.79 33.18
CA PRO A 84 31.51 35.90 33.01
C PRO A 84 32.26 35.52 34.25
N GLN A 85 31.66 35.67 35.36
CA GLN A 85 32.28 35.31 36.59
C GLN A 85 32.29 33.85 36.86
N ASP A 86 31.30 33.20 36.30
CA ASP A 86 31.17 31.82 36.59
C ASP A 86 31.75 31.02 35.53
N ASP A 87 32.37 31.63 34.65
CA ASP A 87 32.71 30.94 33.57
C ASP A 87 33.86 30.16 33.80
N VAL A 88 34.22 29.81 34.75
CA VAL A 88 35.22 29.06 34.89
C VAL A 88 34.88 27.76 34.58
N PRO A 89 35.24 27.22 33.64
CA PRO A 89 34.79 26.06 33.22
C PRO A 89 35.62 25.11 33.68
N PRO A 90 35.42 24.63 34.44
CA PRO A 90 36.18 23.84 34.96
C PRO A 90 36.31 22.67 34.22
N HIS A 91 35.73 22.22 33.81
CA HIS A 91 35.73 21.08 33.39
C HIS A 91 36.08 20.92 32.22
N TYR A 92 36.46 21.29 31.87
CA TYR A 92 36.84 20.95 30.74
C TYR A 92 38.08 20.55 30.81
#